data_0f527fd997b8c0b3270fdb340d3c4567
#
_entry.id   0f527fd997b8c0b3270fdb340d3c4567
#
_cell.length_a   1.000
_cell.length_b   1.000
_cell.length_c   1.000
_cell.angle_alpha   90.00
_cell.angle_beta   90.00
_cell.angle_gamma   90.00
#
_symmetry.space_group_name_H-M   'P 1'
#
loop_
_entity.id
_entity.type
_entity.pdbx_description
1 polymer ?
#
loop_
_entity_poly.entity_id
_entity_poly.type
_entity_poly.pdbx_seq_one_letter_code
_entity_poly.pdbx_strand_id
1 'polypeptide(L)'
;MAGPRGGDPGGSLALLELIEEHKAAFAYDWRTRFGLPLSAVGEAMTFGEALLLAGELAADPSSRVAAALSGWSRPADRVEIALADLFDLIARTVEWKKPPRDYPRAWDRESSMRSVPAAGVTQEDVVAALIRAGHRPPTDMEMEGRRV
;
A
#
# COMPACT_ATOMS: atom_id res chain seq x y z
N MET A 1 -20.13 37.71 -11.85
CA MET A 1 -20.13 36.49 -12.71
C MET A 1 -18.74 35.87 -12.62
N ALA A 2 -18.58 34.84 -11.79
CA ALA A 2 -17.33 34.07 -11.70
C ALA A 2 -17.44 32.92 -12.71
N GLY A 3 -16.53 32.90 -13.69
CA GLY A 3 -16.45 31.83 -14.69
C GLY A 3 -16.04 30.49 -14.07
N PRO A 4 -16.34 29.37 -14.72
CA PRO A 4 -15.97 28.04 -14.23
C PRO A 4 -14.46 27.96 -14.19
N ARG A 5 -13.90 27.66 -13.00
CA ARG A 5 -12.49 27.30 -12.84
C ARG A 5 -12.26 25.99 -13.60
N GLY A 6 -11.62 26.10 -14.76
CA GLY A 6 -11.16 24.95 -15.50
C GLY A 6 -10.32 24.06 -14.58
N GLY A 7 -10.70 22.80 -14.47
CA GLY A 7 -9.92 21.82 -13.72
C GLY A 7 -8.50 21.80 -14.27
N ASP A 8 -7.54 21.87 -13.40
CA ASP A 8 -6.11 21.92 -13.73
C ASP A 8 -5.73 20.58 -14.40
N PRO A 9 -5.43 20.57 -15.72
CA PRO A 9 -5.13 19.32 -16.44
C PRO A 9 -3.86 18.63 -15.90
N GLY A 10 -3.03 19.35 -15.12
CA GLY A 10 -1.86 18.80 -14.46
C GLY A 10 -2.17 17.83 -13.33
N GLY A 11 -3.31 18.01 -12.62
CA GLY A 11 -3.66 17.17 -11.48
C GLY A 11 -3.99 15.73 -11.85
N SER A 12 -4.76 15.52 -12.93
CA SER A 12 -5.15 14.17 -13.38
C SER A 12 -3.97 13.38 -13.95
N LEU A 13 -3.09 14.04 -14.68
CA LEU A 13 -1.88 13.41 -15.24
C LEU A 13 -0.90 13.03 -14.13
N ALA A 14 -0.65 13.92 -13.19
CA ALA A 14 0.20 13.65 -12.02
C ALA A 14 -0.35 12.50 -11.16
N LEU A 15 -1.68 12.39 -11.00
CA LEU A 15 -2.31 11.26 -10.31
C LEU A 15 -2.07 9.95 -11.06
N LEU A 16 -2.21 9.93 -12.38
CA LEU A 16 -1.98 8.73 -13.19
C LEU A 16 -0.52 8.27 -13.10
N GLU A 17 0.43 9.18 -13.20
CA GLU A 17 1.86 8.88 -13.04
C GLU A 17 2.15 8.30 -11.65
N LEU A 18 1.59 8.89 -10.59
CA LEU A 18 1.75 8.43 -9.22
C LEU A 18 1.15 7.01 -9.02
N ILE A 19 -0.03 6.77 -9.60
CA ILE A 19 -0.68 5.45 -9.56
C ILE A 19 0.15 4.41 -10.30
N GLU A 20 0.70 4.73 -11.47
CA GLU A 20 1.53 3.79 -12.22
C GLU A 20 2.83 3.45 -11.49
N GLU A 21 3.48 4.42 -10.86
CA GLU A 21 4.71 4.22 -10.10
C GLU A 21 4.48 3.36 -8.85
N HIS A 22 3.34 3.55 -8.16
CA HIS A 22 3.02 2.86 -6.90
C HIS A 22 1.76 1.98 -7.01
N LYS A 23 1.50 1.40 -8.18
CA LYS A 23 0.26 0.69 -8.52
C LYS A 23 -0.18 -0.36 -7.48
N ALA A 24 0.75 -1.15 -6.97
CA ALA A 24 0.44 -2.19 -5.98
C ALA A 24 -0.07 -1.60 -4.64
N ALA A 25 0.54 -0.50 -4.18
CA ALA A 25 0.13 0.18 -2.96
C ALA A 25 -1.26 0.81 -3.13
N PHE A 26 -1.49 1.52 -4.24
CA PHE A 26 -2.79 2.11 -4.56
C PHE A 26 -3.88 1.05 -4.71
N ALA A 27 -3.63 -0.03 -5.46
CA ALA A 27 -4.62 -1.10 -5.66
C ALA A 27 -5.01 -1.77 -4.34
N TYR A 28 -4.06 -1.97 -3.43
CA TYR A 28 -4.32 -2.52 -2.11
C TYR A 28 -5.18 -1.58 -1.26
N ASP A 29 -4.76 -0.31 -1.11
CA ASP A 29 -5.46 0.65 -0.26
C ASP A 29 -6.83 0.99 -0.82
N TRP A 30 -6.98 1.12 -2.15
CA TRP A 30 -8.28 1.33 -2.80
C TRP A 30 -9.26 0.22 -2.46
N ARG A 31 -8.79 -1.03 -2.58
CA ARG A 31 -9.64 -2.20 -2.29
C ARG A 31 -9.98 -2.32 -0.82
N THR A 32 -9.01 -2.11 0.06
CA THR A 32 -9.19 -2.36 1.50
C THR A 32 -9.89 -1.23 2.24
N ARG A 33 -9.66 0.02 1.82
CA ARG A 33 -10.22 1.20 2.50
C ARG A 33 -11.51 1.71 1.88
N PHE A 34 -11.61 1.65 0.55
CA PHE A 34 -12.78 2.18 -0.16
C PHE A 34 -13.69 1.07 -0.74
N GLY A 35 -13.25 -0.20 -0.70
CA GLY A 35 -14.01 -1.32 -1.27
C GLY A 35 -14.06 -1.33 -2.79
N LEU A 36 -13.38 -0.40 -3.46
CA LEU A 36 -13.41 -0.21 -4.91
C LEU A 36 -12.14 -0.74 -5.58
N PRO A 37 -12.22 -1.28 -6.80
CA PRO A 37 -11.04 -1.56 -7.60
C PRO A 37 -10.43 -0.25 -8.11
N LEU A 38 -9.12 -0.26 -8.38
CA LEU A 38 -8.45 0.91 -8.93
C LEU A 38 -8.99 1.30 -10.32
N SER A 39 -9.53 0.34 -11.09
CA SER A 39 -10.21 0.57 -12.37
C SER A 39 -11.49 1.39 -12.27
N ALA A 40 -12.06 1.58 -11.06
CA ALA A 40 -13.20 2.44 -10.86
C ALA A 40 -12.88 3.93 -11.10
N VAL A 41 -11.60 4.31 -11.07
CA VAL A 41 -11.14 5.67 -11.36
C VAL A 41 -11.36 5.97 -12.85
N GLY A 42 -12.13 7.03 -13.12
CA GLY A 42 -12.54 7.41 -14.47
C GLY A 42 -13.86 6.76 -14.94
N GLU A 43 -14.35 5.73 -14.26
CA GLU A 43 -15.63 5.06 -14.55
C GLU A 43 -16.68 5.36 -13.48
N ALA A 44 -16.57 4.73 -12.32
CA ALA A 44 -17.49 4.90 -11.19
C ALA A 44 -17.07 6.02 -10.24
N MET A 45 -15.86 6.52 -10.34
CA MET A 45 -15.28 7.60 -9.55
C MET A 45 -14.63 8.63 -10.47
N THR A 46 -14.85 9.92 -10.21
CA THR A 46 -14.16 10.97 -10.97
C THR A 46 -12.68 11.08 -10.62
N PHE A 47 -11.87 11.59 -11.57
CA PHE A 47 -10.43 11.84 -11.28
C PHE A 47 -10.23 12.85 -10.16
N GLY A 48 -11.12 13.85 -10.02
CA GLY A 48 -11.07 14.82 -8.93
C GLY A 48 -11.28 14.17 -7.56
N GLU A 49 -12.24 13.27 -7.45
CA GLU A 49 -12.50 12.49 -6.23
C GLU A 49 -11.33 11.54 -5.93
N ALA A 50 -10.84 10.85 -6.94
CA ALA A 50 -9.67 9.97 -6.80
C ALA A 50 -8.43 10.73 -6.31
N LEU A 51 -8.22 11.97 -6.77
CA LEU A 51 -7.12 12.82 -6.32
C LEU A 51 -7.25 13.19 -4.84
N LEU A 52 -8.46 13.52 -4.38
CA LEU A 52 -8.72 13.80 -2.96
C LEU A 52 -8.45 12.58 -2.09
N LEU A 53 -8.94 11.40 -2.50
CA LEU A 53 -8.71 10.14 -1.78
C LEU A 53 -7.24 9.73 -1.78
N ALA A 54 -6.52 9.95 -2.88
CA ALA A 54 -5.07 9.74 -2.95
C ALA A 54 -4.31 10.64 -1.96
N GLY A 55 -4.76 11.90 -1.82
CA GLY A 55 -4.22 12.83 -0.83
C GLY A 55 -4.41 12.35 0.62
N GLU A 56 -5.59 11.82 0.94
CA GLU A 56 -5.87 11.24 2.26
C GLU A 56 -5.00 10.01 2.54
N LEU A 57 -4.82 9.13 1.54
CA LEU A 57 -3.93 7.99 1.66
C LEU A 57 -2.47 8.41 1.88
N ALA A 58 -2.01 9.43 1.17
CA ALA A 58 -0.65 9.95 1.31
C ALA A 58 -0.40 10.59 2.69
N ALA A 59 -1.43 11.15 3.31
CA ALA A 59 -1.37 11.77 4.64
C ALA A 59 -1.47 10.76 5.80
N ASP A 60 -1.95 9.54 5.53
CA ASP A 60 -2.12 8.52 6.56
C ASP A 60 -0.92 7.56 6.59
N PRO A 61 -0.05 7.62 7.62
CA PRO A 61 1.14 6.77 7.71
C PRO A 61 0.81 5.27 7.81
N SER A 62 -0.43 4.90 8.13
CA SER A 62 -0.88 3.52 8.14
C SER A 62 -1.25 2.99 6.75
N SER A 63 -1.22 3.83 5.71
CA SER A 63 -1.49 3.43 4.34
C SER A 63 -0.24 2.87 3.65
N ARG A 64 -0.43 1.95 2.70
CA ARG A 64 0.66 1.48 1.85
C ARG A 64 1.13 2.55 0.87
N VAL A 65 0.23 3.43 0.47
CA VAL A 65 0.56 4.57 -0.40
C VAL A 65 1.52 5.51 0.33
N ALA A 66 1.21 5.93 1.57
CA ALA A 66 2.12 6.78 2.35
C ALA A 66 3.49 6.12 2.59
N ALA A 67 3.50 4.82 2.90
CA ALA A 67 4.74 4.06 3.07
C ALA A 67 5.57 4.03 1.78
N ALA A 68 4.93 3.76 0.62
CA ALA A 68 5.60 3.74 -0.67
C ALA A 68 6.17 5.12 -1.06
N LEU A 69 5.39 6.19 -0.89
CA LEU A 69 5.82 7.56 -1.15
C LEU A 69 6.99 7.99 -0.25
N SER A 70 7.00 7.53 0.99
CA SER A 70 8.06 7.84 1.97
C SER A 70 9.29 6.92 1.83
N GLY A 71 9.25 5.92 0.95
CA GLY A 71 10.31 4.91 0.82
C GLY A 71 10.42 3.97 2.01
N TRP A 72 9.34 3.79 2.78
CA TRP A 72 9.30 2.90 3.93
C TRP A 72 9.12 1.44 3.48
N SER A 73 9.65 0.52 4.27
CA SER A 73 9.52 -0.92 4.01
C SER A 73 8.10 -1.46 4.25
N ARG A 74 7.32 -0.79 5.10
CA ARG A 74 5.95 -1.13 5.46
C ARG A 74 5.21 0.09 6.01
N PRO A 75 3.86 0.08 6.01
CA PRO A 75 3.09 1.06 6.78
C PRO A 75 3.41 0.99 8.26
N ALA A 76 3.32 2.12 8.95
CA ALA A 76 3.42 2.20 10.41
C ALA A 76 2.39 3.21 10.92
N ASP A 77 1.50 2.79 11.81
CA ASP A 77 0.55 3.70 12.39
C ASP A 77 1.19 4.59 13.48
N ARG A 78 0.47 5.63 13.88
CA ARG A 78 0.95 6.59 14.90
C ARG A 78 1.19 5.94 16.25
N VAL A 79 0.41 4.92 16.59
CA VAL A 79 0.54 4.20 17.86
C VAL A 79 1.81 3.35 17.83
N GLU A 80 2.06 2.65 16.73
CA GLU A 80 3.28 1.88 16.55
C GLU A 80 4.52 2.77 16.64
N ILE A 81 4.50 3.94 15.98
CA ILE A 81 5.60 4.91 16.04
C ILE A 81 5.84 5.36 17.48
N ALA A 82 4.77 5.76 18.20
CA ALA A 82 4.87 6.21 19.58
C ALA A 82 5.35 5.10 20.54
N LEU A 83 4.88 3.85 20.35
CA LEU A 83 5.35 2.71 21.15
C LEU A 83 6.82 2.40 20.89
N ALA A 84 7.26 2.50 19.65
CA ALA A 84 8.66 2.30 19.30
C ALA A 84 9.55 3.39 19.92
N ASP A 85 9.10 4.65 19.91
CA ASP A 85 9.80 5.76 20.57
C ASP A 85 9.87 5.57 22.08
N LEU A 86 8.78 5.13 22.70
CA LEU A 86 8.74 4.80 24.13
C LEU A 86 9.69 3.65 24.46
N PHE A 87 9.73 2.60 23.64
CA PHE A 87 10.64 1.48 23.80
C PHE A 87 12.10 1.95 23.78
N ASP A 88 12.49 2.78 22.81
CA ASP A 88 13.83 3.30 22.70
C ASP A 88 14.19 4.22 23.87
N LEU A 89 13.22 5.00 24.35
CA LEU A 89 13.41 5.83 25.54
C LEU A 89 13.70 4.97 26.79
N ILE A 90 12.89 3.94 27.01
CA ILE A 90 13.07 3.00 28.13
C ILE A 90 14.41 2.28 27.99
N ALA A 91 14.75 1.82 26.78
CA ALA A 91 16.00 1.14 26.52
C ALA A 91 17.25 1.99 26.87
N ARG A 92 17.15 3.32 26.71
CA ARG A 92 18.23 4.27 27.04
C ARG A 92 18.26 4.69 28.51
N THR A 93 17.12 4.66 29.21
CA THR A 93 17.03 5.16 30.58
C THR A 93 17.25 4.06 31.63
N VAL A 94 17.04 2.80 31.28
CA VAL A 94 17.24 1.67 32.20
C VAL A 94 18.66 1.13 32.06
N GLU A 95 19.34 0.87 33.20
CA GLU A 95 20.62 0.20 33.21
C GLU A 95 20.49 -1.30 32.89
N TRP A 96 20.89 -1.67 31.67
CA TRP A 96 20.88 -3.05 31.18
C TRP A 96 22.27 -3.67 31.29
N LYS A 97 22.38 -4.91 31.71
CA LYS A 97 23.63 -5.67 31.59
C LYS A 97 24.03 -5.81 30.11
N LYS A 98 23.05 -5.88 29.21
CA LYS A 98 23.19 -5.86 27.77
C LYS A 98 22.02 -5.05 27.19
N PRO A 99 22.26 -3.88 26.60
CA PRO A 99 21.18 -3.04 26.08
C PRO A 99 20.43 -3.80 24.96
N PRO A 100 19.09 -3.67 24.92
CA PRO A 100 18.31 -4.19 23.80
C PRO A 100 18.73 -3.46 22.51
N ARG A 101 18.51 -4.11 21.37
CA ARG A 101 18.64 -3.45 20.06
C ARG A 101 17.51 -2.44 19.91
N ASP A 102 17.77 -1.36 19.15
CA ASP A 102 16.74 -0.39 18.79
C ASP A 102 15.54 -1.11 18.13
N TYR A 103 14.34 -0.59 18.38
CA TYR A 103 13.14 -1.16 17.79
C TYR A 103 13.17 -0.95 16.26
N PRO A 104 12.96 -2.00 15.43
CA PRO A 104 13.04 -1.88 13.98
C PRO A 104 11.95 -0.97 13.45
N ARG A 105 12.34 0.08 12.75
CA ARG A 105 11.43 1.09 12.20
C ARG A 105 11.00 0.74 10.79
N ALA A 106 9.83 1.25 10.38
CA ALA A 106 9.32 1.08 9.02
C ALA A 106 10.25 1.68 7.96
N TRP A 107 11.02 2.70 8.31
CA TRP A 107 12.00 3.37 7.46
C TRP A 107 13.42 2.78 7.53
N ASP A 108 13.66 1.78 8.36
CA ASP A 108 14.95 1.11 8.44
C ASP A 108 15.15 0.19 7.23
N ARG A 109 16.22 0.40 6.49
CA ARG A 109 16.54 -0.41 5.30
C ARG A 109 16.74 -1.90 5.60
N GLU A 110 17.18 -2.26 6.79
CA GLU A 110 17.37 -3.65 7.21
C GLU A 110 16.05 -4.41 7.38
N SER A 111 14.94 -3.71 7.72
CA SER A 111 13.62 -4.32 7.80
C SER A 111 13.06 -4.68 6.42
N SER A 112 13.51 -4.00 5.36
CA SER A 112 13.12 -4.28 3.98
C SER A 112 13.74 -5.59 3.43
N MET A 113 14.85 -6.06 3.99
CA MET A 113 15.47 -7.33 3.58
C MET A 113 14.68 -8.58 4.02
N ARG A 114 13.68 -8.43 4.89
CA ARG A 114 12.75 -9.52 5.27
C ARG A 114 11.45 -9.53 4.47
N SER A 115 11.21 -8.55 3.63
CA SER A 115 10.16 -8.67 2.62
C SER A 115 10.60 -9.74 1.64
N VAL A 116 9.89 -10.86 1.61
CA VAL A 116 10.05 -11.86 0.54
C VAL A 116 9.97 -11.07 -0.78
N PRO A 117 11.03 -11.10 -1.60
CA PRO A 117 10.99 -10.37 -2.85
C PRO A 117 9.80 -10.89 -3.66
N ALA A 118 8.84 -10.02 -3.94
CA ALA A 118 7.76 -10.31 -4.89
C ALA A 118 8.31 -10.49 -6.33
N ALA A 119 9.60 -10.20 -6.52
CA ALA A 119 10.32 -10.46 -7.75
C ALA A 119 10.56 -11.96 -7.88
N GLY A 120 9.70 -12.63 -8.64
CA GLY A 120 9.85 -14.02 -9.02
C GLY A 120 8.68 -14.95 -8.65
N VAL A 121 7.67 -14.49 -7.93
CA VAL A 121 6.45 -15.30 -7.73
C VAL A 121 5.62 -15.21 -9.01
N THR A 122 5.65 -16.27 -9.80
CA THR A 122 4.83 -16.37 -10.99
C THR A 122 3.38 -16.70 -10.61
N GLN A 123 2.45 -16.45 -11.53
CA GLN A 123 1.05 -16.87 -11.33
C GLN A 123 0.94 -18.39 -11.09
N GLU A 124 1.82 -19.17 -11.71
CA GLU A 124 1.92 -20.61 -11.54
C GLU A 124 2.33 -21.00 -10.10
N ASP A 125 3.29 -20.27 -9.50
CA ASP A 125 3.71 -20.48 -8.11
C ASP A 125 2.57 -20.22 -7.12
N VAL A 126 1.77 -19.18 -7.38
CA VAL A 126 0.60 -18.83 -6.56
C VAL A 126 -0.46 -19.94 -6.68
N VAL A 127 -0.75 -20.39 -7.89
CA VAL A 127 -1.72 -21.48 -8.14
C VAL A 127 -1.23 -22.78 -7.48
N ALA A 128 0.06 -23.11 -7.61
CA ALA A 128 0.64 -24.29 -6.98
C ALA A 128 0.58 -24.20 -5.43
N ALA A 129 0.79 -23.02 -4.85
CA ALA A 129 0.68 -22.79 -3.41
C ALA A 129 -0.79 -22.94 -2.93
N LEU A 130 -1.75 -22.41 -3.68
CA LEU A 130 -3.18 -22.54 -3.39
C LEU A 130 -3.65 -23.99 -3.45
N ILE A 131 -3.23 -24.77 -4.48
CA ILE A 131 -3.54 -26.20 -4.59
C ILE A 131 -2.95 -26.96 -3.39
N ARG A 132 -1.70 -26.66 -3.00
CA ARG A 132 -1.05 -27.29 -1.84
C ARG A 132 -1.76 -26.97 -0.53
N ALA A 133 -2.37 -25.78 -0.44
CA ALA A 133 -3.19 -25.35 0.69
C ALA A 133 -4.64 -25.92 0.65
N GLY A 134 -4.97 -26.78 -0.34
CA GLY A 134 -6.27 -27.42 -0.46
C GLY A 134 -7.33 -26.61 -1.21
N HIS A 135 -6.96 -25.50 -1.85
CA HIS A 135 -7.87 -24.74 -2.71
C HIS A 135 -7.94 -25.38 -4.11
N ARG A 136 -9.15 -25.52 -4.64
CA ARG A 136 -9.34 -25.99 -6.01
C ARG A 136 -9.08 -24.83 -6.98
N PRO A 137 -8.21 -24.98 -8.00
CA PRO A 137 -8.01 -23.93 -8.99
C PRO A 137 -9.31 -23.73 -9.78
N PRO A 138 -9.61 -22.50 -10.25
CA PRO A 138 -10.71 -22.26 -11.15
C PRO A 138 -10.51 -23.09 -12.43
N THR A 139 -11.50 -23.85 -12.82
CA THR A 139 -11.47 -24.60 -14.08
C THR A 139 -11.66 -23.62 -15.24
N ASP A 140 -11.04 -23.91 -16.40
CA ASP A 140 -11.08 -23.05 -17.60
C ASP A 140 -12.51 -22.67 -18.02
N MET A 141 -13.52 -23.50 -17.69
CA MET A 141 -14.93 -23.20 -17.93
C MET A 141 -15.49 -22.04 -17.09
N GLU A 142 -14.92 -21.74 -15.91
CA GLU A 142 -15.36 -20.62 -15.07
C GLU A 142 -14.76 -19.28 -15.52
N MET A 143 -13.66 -19.33 -16.27
CA MET A 143 -13.01 -18.14 -16.82
C MET A 143 -13.68 -17.65 -18.11
N GLU A 144 -14.31 -18.54 -18.89
CA GLU A 144 -14.96 -18.20 -20.15
C GLU A 144 -16.34 -17.56 -19.96
N GLY A 145 -17.04 -17.88 -18.86
CA GLY A 145 -18.33 -17.27 -18.51
C GLY A 145 -18.27 -15.82 -17.99
N ARG A 146 -17.07 -15.26 -17.78
CA ARG A 146 -16.87 -13.86 -17.31
C ARG A 146 -16.54 -12.87 -18.41
N ARG A 147 -16.53 -13.30 -19.66
CA ARG A 147 -16.27 -12.45 -20.85
C ARG A 147 -17.53 -12.04 -21.61
N VAL A 148 -18.67 -11.93 -20.94
CA VAL A 148 -19.89 -11.35 -21.54
C VAL A 148 -20.27 -10.09 -20.77
#